data_633608b40344bcfd1a09c712e397c6d9
#
_entry.id   633608b40344bcfd1a09c712e397c6d9
#
_cell.length_a   1.000
_cell.length_b   1.000
_cell.length_c   1.000
_cell.angle_alpha   90.00
_cell.angle_beta   90.00
_cell.angle_gamma   90.00
#
_symmetry.space_group_name_H-M   'P 1'
#
loop_
_entity.id
_entity.type
_entity.pdbx_description
1 polymer ?
#
loop_
_entity_poly.entity_id
_entity_poly.type
_entity_poly.pdbx_seq_one_letter_code
_entity_poly.pdbx_strand_id
1 'polypeptide(L)'
;MELDSFFPYRLALLADAVSRSMAQVYAERFDLTREEWRVLAALAQESPLRTALVIERTTLDKVSVSRALQRMQAKDLVERETDVDDARGHVIRLRPAGRALFRRIVPMVQAREQFLLDALDPVERAALDGALDKVLARARQLSLQG
;
A
#
# COMPACT_ATOMS: atom_id res chain seq x y z
N MET A 1 -2.53 -32.13 -2.93
CA MET A 1 -2.92 -30.72 -3.13
C MET A 1 -2.23 -30.21 -4.40
N GLU A 2 -2.99 -29.66 -5.31
CA GLU A 2 -2.44 -29.02 -6.49
C GLU A 2 -2.27 -27.52 -6.23
N LEU A 3 -1.06 -27.03 -6.45
CA LEU A 3 -0.72 -25.63 -6.16
C LEU A 3 -1.58 -24.65 -6.97
N ASP A 4 -1.81 -24.95 -8.24
CA ASP A 4 -2.55 -24.07 -9.14
C ASP A 4 -4.02 -23.85 -8.75
N SER A 5 -4.60 -24.73 -7.94
CA SER A 5 -5.96 -24.59 -7.42
C SER A 5 -6.00 -24.12 -5.96
N PHE A 6 -4.85 -23.98 -5.33
CA PHE A 6 -4.75 -23.56 -3.93
C PHE A 6 -4.91 -22.05 -3.80
N PHE A 7 -5.96 -21.62 -3.11
CA PHE A 7 -6.33 -20.21 -3.03
C PHE A 7 -5.20 -19.28 -2.56
N PRO A 8 -4.46 -19.58 -1.47
CA PRO A 8 -3.37 -18.69 -1.04
C PRO A 8 -2.30 -18.48 -2.09
N TYR A 9 -1.97 -19.50 -2.87
CA TYR A 9 -1.01 -19.38 -3.96
C TYR A 9 -1.55 -18.53 -5.10
N ARG A 10 -2.80 -18.75 -5.51
CA ARG A 10 -3.46 -17.95 -6.55
C ARG A 10 -3.52 -16.48 -6.16
N LEU A 11 -3.82 -16.23 -4.88
CA LEU A 11 -3.85 -14.86 -4.35
C LEU A 11 -2.48 -14.21 -4.40
N ALA A 12 -1.42 -14.94 -4.03
CA ALA A 12 -0.05 -14.44 -4.10
C ALA A 12 0.36 -14.11 -5.53
N LEU A 13 0.04 -14.96 -6.50
CA LEU A 13 0.30 -14.69 -7.91
C LEU A 13 -0.40 -13.43 -8.39
N LEU A 14 -1.68 -13.29 -8.06
CA LEU A 14 -2.48 -12.14 -8.46
C LEU A 14 -1.92 -10.86 -7.84
N ALA A 15 -1.66 -10.88 -6.54
CA ALA A 15 -1.13 -9.72 -5.83
C ALA A 15 0.22 -9.28 -6.41
N ASP A 16 1.12 -10.23 -6.72
CA ASP A 16 2.41 -9.93 -7.33
C ASP A 16 2.25 -9.31 -8.73
N ALA A 17 1.40 -9.90 -9.57
CA ALA A 17 1.16 -9.40 -10.93
C ALA A 17 0.56 -7.98 -10.91
N VAL A 18 -0.41 -7.72 -10.05
CA VAL A 18 -1.01 -6.39 -9.90
C VAL A 18 0.02 -5.39 -9.38
N SER A 19 0.77 -5.76 -8.35
CA SER A 19 1.80 -4.90 -7.76
C SER A 19 2.87 -4.51 -8.78
N ARG A 20 3.33 -5.47 -9.59
CA ARG A 20 4.31 -5.20 -10.66
C ARG A 20 3.76 -4.28 -11.73
N SER A 21 2.50 -4.45 -12.11
CA SER A 21 1.88 -3.59 -13.12
C SER A 21 1.74 -2.15 -12.62
N MET A 22 1.46 -1.96 -11.34
CA MET A 22 1.42 -0.62 -10.75
C MET A 22 2.83 -0.01 -10.64
N ALA A 23 3.84 -0.82 -10.30
CA ALA A 23 5.21 -0.36 -10.16
C ALA A 23 5.78 0.21 -11.46
N GLN A 24 5.35 -0.29 -12.62
CA GLN A 24 5.76 0.26 -13.91
C GLN A 24 5.42 1.74 -14.05
N VAL A 25 4.38 2.21 -13.35
CA VAL A 25 3.99 3.63 -13.39
C VAL A 25 4.94 4.49 -12.59
N TYR A 26 5.30 4.08 -11.37
CA TYR A 26 5.99 4.96 -10.44
C TYR A 26 7.48 4.67 -10.26
N ALA A 27 7.98 3.51 -10.67
CA ALA A 27 9.37 3.13 -10.41
C ALA A 27 10.35 3.91 -11.27
N GLU A 28 10.19 3.89 -12.60
CA GLU A 28 11.12 4.55 -13.51
C GLU A 28 10.90 6.05 -13.59
N ARG A 29 9.64 6.46 -13.69
CA ARG A 29 9.26 7.85 -13.92
C ARG A 29 9.41 8.74 -12.71
N PHE A 30 9.15 8.19 -11.53
CA PHE A 30 9.08 8.97 -10.29
C PHE A 30 10.09 8.50 -9.24
N ASP A 31 10.92 7.51 -9.58
CA ASP A 31 11.97 7.00 -8.71
C ASP A 31 11.42 6.56 -7.34
N LEU A 32 10.32 5.82 -7.34
CA LEU A 32 9.74 5.26 -6.13
C LEU A 32 9.80 3.74 -6.15
N THR A 33 10.18 3.16 -5.02
CA THR A 33 10.03 1.72 -4.79
C THR A 33 8.57 1.41 -4.46
N ARG A 34 8.19 0.12 -4.48
CA ARG A 34 6.85 -0.32 -4.06
C ARG A 34 6.57 0.04 -2.60
N GLU A 35 7.58 -0.09 -1.75
CA GLU A 35 7.48 0.27 -0.34
C GLU A 35 7.23 1.77 -0.16
N GLU A 36 7.99 2.58 -0.88
CA GLU A 36 7.80 4.05 -0.85
C GLU A 36 6.40 4.44 -1.37
N TRP A 37 5.94 3.82 -2.45
CA TRP A 37 4.60 4.07 -2.98
C TRP A 37 3.52 3.75 -1.94
N ARG A 38 3.62 2.60 -1.25
CA ARG A 38 2.66 2.22 -0.21
C ARG A 38 2.65 3.20 0.95
N VAL A 39 3.82 3.64 1.39
CA VAL A 39 3.94 4.64 2.46
C VAL A 39 3.33 5.98 2.01
N LEU A 40 3.65 6.40 0.79
CA LEU A 40 3.10 7.63 0.21
C LEU A 40 1.58 7.59 0.16
N ALA A 41 1.00 6.51 -0.31
CA ALA A 41 -0.44 6.34 -0.41
C ALA A 41 -1.12 6.34 0.98
N ALA A 42 -0.52 5.68 1.97
CA ALA A 42 -1.04 5.68 3.33
C ALA A 42 -1.05 7.09 3.93
N LEU A 43 0.03 7.86 3.74
CA LEU A 43 0.13 9.23 4.25
C LEU A 43 -0.74 10.21 3.47
N ALA A 44 -1.01 9.94 2.21
CA ALA A 44 -1.92 10.77 1.43
C ALA A 44 -3.38 10.59 1.88
N GLN A 45 -3.71 9.40 2.38
CA GLN A 45 -5.02 9.12 2.97
C GLN A 45 -5.20 9.83 4.31
N GLU A 46 -4.17 9.80 5.15
CA GLU A 46 -4.19 10.42 6.47
C GLU A 46 -2.76 10.81 6.88
N SER A 47 -2.58 12.06 7.23
CA SER A 47 -1.30 12.60 7.70
C SER A 47 -1.56 13.68 8.75
N PRO A 48 -0.82 13.71 9.88
CA PRO A 48 0.31 12.82 10.20
C PRO A 48 -0.15 11.45 10.72
N LEU A 49 0.76 10.47 10.65
CA LEU A 49 0.55 9.13 11.19
C LEU A 49 1.72 8.73 12.07
N ARG A 50 1.44 8.02 13.15
CA ARG A 50 2.47 7.35 13.94
C ARG A 50 3.08 6.23 13.10
N THR A 51 4.37 5.97 13.29
CA THR A 51 5.10 4.93 12.55
C THR A 51 4.40 3.57 12.63
N ALA A 52 3.88 3.22 13.81
CA ALA A 52 3.15 1.95 14.00
C ALA A 52 1.94 1.83 13.07
N LEU A 53 1.20 2.93 12.84
CA LEU A 53 0.07 2.94 11.91
C LEU A 53 0.51 2.86 10.45
N VAL A 54 1.64 3.47 10.12
CA VAL A 54 2.21 3.34 8.76
C VAL A 54 2.54 1.88 8.47
N ILE A 55 3.15 1.18 9.41
CA ILE A 55 3.47 -0.25 9.29
C ILE A 55 2.19 -1.06 9.08
N GLU A 56 1.18 -0.85 9.93
CA GLU A 56 -0.10 -1.56 9.86
C GLU A 56 -0.81 -1.33 8.50
N ARG A 57 -0.94 -0.09 8.08
CA ARG A 57 -1.69 0.26 6.86
C ARG A 57 -0.99 -0.12 5.58
N THR A 58 0.34 -0.16 5.57
CA THR A 58 1.11 -0.56 4.40
C THR A 58 1.27 -2.06 4.27
N THR A 59 1.00 -2.81 5.34
CA THR A 59 1.25 -4.25 5.44
C THR A 59 2.72 -4.64 5.27
N LEU A 60 3.62 -3.67 5.43
CA LEU A 60 5.05 -3.86 5.36
C LEU A 60 5.61 -4.15 6.74
N ASP A 61 6.82 -4.72 6.79
CA ASP A 61 7.53 -4.89 8.04
C ASP A 61 8.21 -3.59 8.48
N LYS A 62 8.66 -3.55 9.72
CA LYS A 62 9.30 -2.38 10.33
C LYS A 62 10.55 -1.93 9.58
N VAL A 63 11.38 -2.88 9.13
CA VAL A 63 12.63 -2.57 8.42
C VAL A 63 12.34 -1.94 7.06
N SER A 64 11.39 -2.50 6.31
CA SER A 64 10.99 -1.98 5.00
C SER A 64 10.42 -0.56 5.12
N VAL A 65 9.57 -0.31 6.13
CA VAL A 65 9.01 1.02 6.38
C VAL A 65 10.12 2.00 6.76
N SER A 66 11.04 1.60 7.63
CA SER A 66 12.15 2.45 8.06
C SER A 66 13.03 2.88 6.87
N ARG A 67 13.36 1.93 5.99
CA ARG A 67 14.15 2.21 4.79
C ARG A 67 13.41 3.13 3.82
N ALA A 68 12.13 2.87 3.62
CA ALA A 68 11.30 3.72 2.76
C ALA A 68 11.25 5.16 3.29
N LEU A 69 11.03 5.32 4.59
CA LEU A 69 10.97 6.63 5.22
C LEU A 69 12.30 7.39 5.11
N GLN A 70 13.43 6.72 5.28
CA GLN A 70 14.74 7.34 5.11
C GLN A 70 14.92 7.91 3.70
N ARG A 71 14.56 7.14 2.67
CA ARG A 71 14.63 7.58 1.28
C ARG A 71 13.68 8.73 0.99
N MET A 72 12.46 8.64 1.53
CA MET A 72 11.45 9.67 1.32
C MET A 72 11.79 10.98 2.03
N GLN A 73 12.43 10.92 3.20
CA GLN A 73 12.97 12.09 3.87
C GLN A 73 14.06 12.75 3.03
N ALA A 74 14.97 11.97 2.45
CA ALA A 74 16.04 12.46 1.60
C ALA A 74 15.49 13.16 0.35
N LYS A 75 14.32 12.78 -0.13
CA LYS A 75 13.63 13.38 -1.28
C LYS A 75 12.67 14.50 -0.87
N ASP A 76 12.60 14.84 0.40
CA ASP A 76 11.72 15.88 0.93
C ASP A 76 10.22 15.59 0.80
N LEU A 77 9.86 14.31 0.70
CA LEU A 77 8.47 13.87 0.54
C LEU A 77 7.74 13.76 1.87
N VAL A 78 8.47 13.45 2.94
CA VAL A 78 7.96 13.29 4.30
C VAL A 78 8.91 13.94 5.29
N GLU A 79 8.40 14.23 6.48
CA GLU A 79 9.23 14.60 7.63
C GLU A 79 8.87 13.70 8.80
N ARG A 80 9.87 13.47 9.65
CA ARG A 80 9.74 12.63 10.84
C ARG A 80 9.90 13.51 12.06
N GLU A 81 8.91 13.46 12.93
CA GLU A 81 8.90 14.21 14.18
C GLU A 81 8.81 13.25 15.37
N THR A 82 9.33 13.68 16.52
CA THR A 82 9.10 12.94 17.76
C THR A 82 7.64 13.18 18.16
N ASP A 83 6.95 12.09 18.56
CA ASP A 83 5.57 12.19 19.03
C ASP A 83 5.54 13.01 20.32
N VAL A 84 4.69 14.03 20.36
CA VAL A 84 4.52 14.92 21.53
C VAL A 84 4.02 14.15 22.76
N ASP A 85 3.16 13.15 22.53
CA ASP A 85 2.55 12.34 23.59
C ASP A 85 3.41 11.15 24.00
N ASP A 86 4.35 10.71 23.17
CA ASP A 86 5.26 9.59 23.41
C ASP A 86 6.65 9.92 22.87
N ALA A 87 7.56 10.25 23.75
CA ALA A 87 8.93 10.61 23.39
C ALA A 87 9.71 9.51 22.68
N ARG A 88 9.25 8.24 22.75
CA ARG A 88 9.86 7.10 22.05
C ARG A 88 9.27 6.88 20.66
N GLY A 89 8.08 7.46 20.42
CA GLY A 89 7.38 7.32 19.15
C GLY A 89 7.80 8.40 18.16
N HIS A 90 7.54 8.09 16.89
CA HIS A 90 7.72 9.06 15.81
C HIS A 90 6.41 9.23 15.07
N VAL A 91 6.19 10.46 14.62
CA VAL A 91 5.06 10.84 13.78
C VAL A 91 5.61 11.19 12.41
N ILE A 92 5.00 10.66 11.38
CA ILE A 92 5.39 10.90 9.99
C ILE A 92 4.35 11.83 9.36
N ARG A 93 4.84 12.91 8.79
CA ARG A 93 4.01 13.91 8.12
C ARG A 93 4.32 13.96 6.65
N LEU A 94 3.29 13.94 5.83
CA LEU A 94 3.44 14.13 4.38
C LEU A 94 3.77 15.60 4.10
N ARG A 95 4.82 15.84 3.35
CA ARG A 95 5.18 17.20 2.94
C ARG A 95 4.45 17.60 1.66
N PRO A 96 4.39 18.92 1.35
CA PRO A 96 3.76 19.38 0.12
C PRO A 96 4.28 18.71 -1.16
N ALA A 97 5.60 18.47 -1.23
CA ALA A 97 6.20 17.76 -2.37
C ALA A 97 5.72 16.33 -2.47
N GLY A 98 5.53 15.65 -1.33
CA GLY A 98 4.95 14.29 -1.30
C GLY A 98 3.51 14.28 -1.78
N ARG A 99 2.71 15.22 -1.34
CA ARG A 99 1.31 15.34 -1.77
C ARG A 99 1.21 15.64 -3.26
N ALA A 100 2.05 16.52 -3.77
CA ALA A 100 2.09 16.85 -5.19
C ALA A 100 2.48 15.62 -6.03
N LEU A 101 3.48 14.86 -5.57
CA LEU A 101 3.89 13.63 -6.24
C LEU A 101 2.76 12.60 -6.28
N PHE A 102 2.09 12.38 -5.16
CA PHE A 102 0.94 11.48 -5.10
C PHE A 102 -0.14 11.87 -6.11
N ARG A 103 -0.49 13.14 -6.17
CA ARG A 103 -1.50 13.66 -7.11
C ARG A 103 -1.13 13.43 -8.58
N ARG A 104 0.17 13.46 -8.89
CA ARG A 104 0.64 13.18 -10.25
C ARG A 104 0.54 11.70 -10.62
N ILE A 105 0.78 10.83 -9.65
CA ILE A 105 0.79 9.36 -9.88
C ILE A 105 -0.61 8.77 -9.93
N VAL A 106 -1.53 9.26 -9.08
CA VAL A 106 -2.87 8.70 -8.90
C VAL A 106 -3.64 8.47 -10.21
N PRO A 107 -3.75 9.43 -11.14
CA PRO A 107 -4.50 9.18 -12.37
C PRO A 107 -3.97 8.00 -13.19
N MET A 108 -2.65 7.80 -13.16
CA MET A 108 -2.00 6.73 -13.92
C MET A 108 -2.25 5.35 -13.30
N VAL A 109 -2.16 5.24 -11.97
CA VAL A 109 -2.45 3.96 -11.28
C VAL A 109 -3.94 3.65 -11.32
N GLN A 110 -4.80 4.66 -11.25
CA GLN A 110 -6.25 4.46 -11.39
C GLN A 110 -6.63 3.99 -12.79
N ALA A 111 -5.96 4.48 -13.83
CA ALA A 111 -6.18 4.01 -15.19
C ALA A 111 -5.81 2.52 -15.32
N ARG A 112 -4.72 2.08 -14.69
CA ARG A 112 -4.34 0.66 -14.67
C ARG A 112 -5.30 -0.18 -13.85
N GLU A 113 -5.75 0.32 -12.71
CA GLU A 113 -6.80 -0.34 -11.91
C GLU A 113 -8.05 -0.56 -12.76
N GLN A 114 -8.49 0.47 -13.46
CA GLN A 114 -9.67 0.39 -14.31
C GLN A 114 -9.48 -0.67 -15.40
N PHE A 115 -8.31 -0.70 -16.05
CA PHE A 115 -8.01 -1.70 -17.07
C PHE A 115 -8.08 -3.12 -16.50
N LEU A 116 -7.54 -3.34 -15.30
CA LEU A 116 -7.60 -4.65 -14.64
C LEU A 116 -9.04 -5.07 -14.34
N LEU A 117 -9.82 -4.15 -13.79
CA LEU A 117 -11.19 -4.45 -13.37
C LEU A 117 -12.16 -4.54 -14.55
N ASP A 118 -11.83 -3.96 -15.70
CA ASP A 118 -12.62 -4.08 -16.92
C ASP A 118 -12.62 -5.51 -17.50
N ALA A 119 -11.73 -6.39 -17.00
CA ALA A 119 -11.80 -7.81 -17.32
C ALA A 119 -13.06 -8.48 -16.75
N LEU A 120 -13.71 -7.82 -15.78
CA LEU A 120 -14.90 -8.31 -15.09
C LEU A 120 -16.15 -7.57 -15.56
N ASP A 121 -17.28 -8.29 -15.64
CA ASP A 121 -18.56 -7.63 -15.80
C ASP A 121 -19.01 -6.98 -14.47
N PRO A 122 -20.05 -6.12 -14.47
CA PRO A 122 -20.50 -5.45 -13.25
C PRO A 122 -20.90 -6.39 -12.11
N VAL A 123 -21.47 -7.55 -12.41
CA VAL A 123 -21.87 -8.53 -11.41
C VAL A 123 -20.63 -9.17 -10.77
N GLU A 124 -19.67 -9.57 -11.58
CA GLU A 124 -18.41 -10.14 -11.12
C GLU A 124 -17.63 -9.13 -10.28
N ARG A 125 -17.60 -7.87 -10.70
CA ARG A 125 -16.90 -6.80 -9.98
C ARG A 125 -17.48 -6.58 -8.59
N ALA A 126 -18.81 -6.52 -8.47
CA ALA A 126 -19.49 -6.39 -7.18
C ALA A 126 -19.25 -7.61 -6.30
N ALA A 127 -19.28 -8.82 -6.90
CA ALA A 127 -19.02 -10.06 -6.19
C ALA A 127 -17.57 -10.11 -5.67
N LEU A 128 -16.61 -9.65 -6.44
CA LEU A 128 -15.20 -9.58 -6.02
C LEU A 128 -15.04 -8.68 -4.80
N ASP A 129 -15.62 -7.48 -4.82
CA ASP A 129 -15.52 -6.55 -3.69
C ASP A 129 -16.07 -7.17 -2.41
N GLY A 130 -17.26 -7.75 -2.46
CA GLY A 130 -17.86 -8.42 -1.30
C GLY A 130 -17.07 -9.65 -0.84
N ALA A 131 -16.56 -10.43 -1.79
CA ALA A 131 -15.77 -11.61 -1.49
C ALA A 131 -14.43 -11.26 -0.81
N LEU A 132 -13.76 -10.22 -1.28
CA LEU A 132 -12.52 -9.75 -0.66
C LEU A 132 -12.74 -9.35 0.80
N ASP A 133 -13.81 -8.62 1.08
CA ASP A 133 -14.13 -8.18 2.44
C ASP A 133 -14.37 -9.39 3.38
N LYS A 134 -15.13 -10.36 2.91
CA LYS A 134 -15.47 -11.57 3.70
C LYS A 134 -14.23 -12.42 3.99
N VAL A 135 -13.40 -12.64 2.97
CA VAL A 135 -12.19 -13.46 3.12
C VAL A 135 -11.18 -12.75 4.02
N LEU A 136 -11.03 -11.44 3.87
CA LEU A 136 -10.14 -10.65 4.72
C LEU A 136 -10.55 -10.73 6.19
N ALA A 137 -11.85 -10.57 6.48
CA ALA A 137 -12.38 -10.68 7.84
C ALA A 137 -12.08 -12.06 8.45
N ARG A 138 -12.27 -13.13 7.67
CA ARG A 138 -12.01 -14.50 8.13
C ARG A 138 -10.52 -14.74 8.36
N ALA A 139 -9.66 -14.23 7.46
CA ALA A 139 -8.21 -14.34 7.62
C ALA A 139 -7.72 -13.66 8.90
N ARG A 140 -8.29 -12.50 9.23
CA ARG A 140 -7.97 -11.78 10.48
C ARG A 140 -8.39 -12.57 11.71
N GLN A 141 -9.52 -13.26 11.68
CA GLN A 141 -9.94 -14.15 12.76
C GLN A 141 -8.93 -15.28 12.98
N LEU A 142 -8.46 -15.90 11.91
CA LEU A 142 -7.44 -16.96 12.00
C LEU A 142 -6.15 -16.45 12.65
N SER A 143 -5.71 -15.26 12.31
CA SER A 143 -4.50 -14.65 12.91
C SER A 143 -4.64 -14.44 14.41
N LEU A 144 -5.85 -14.13 14.90
CA LEU A 144 -6.10 -13.94 16.32
C LEU A 144 -6.19 -15.26 17.10
N GLN A 145 -6.52 -16.36 16.42
CA GLN A 145 -6.64 -17.69 17.03
C GLN A 145 -5.32 -18.46 17.05
N GLY A 146 -4.40 -18.09 16.20
CA GLY A 146 -3.06 -18.69 16.09
C GLY A 146 -2.08 -18.09 17.06
#